data_cc6b5095d0af7956e38d868de3f634b5
#
_entry.id   cc6b5095d0af7956e38d868de3f634b5
#
_cell.length_a   1.000
_cell.length_b   1.000
_cell.length_c   1.000
_cell.angle_alpha   90.00
_cell.angle_beta   90.00
_cell.angle_gamma   90.00
#
_symmetry.space_group_name_H-M   'P 1'
#
loop_
_entity.id
_entity.type
_entity.pdbx_description
1 polymer ?
#
loop_
_entity_poly.entity_id
_entity_poly.type
_entity_poly.pdbx_seq_one_letter_code
_entity_poly.pdbx_strand_id
1 'polypeptide(L)'
;MSDQTAKTAVVPATHAAPPAKFSHGVRKGNILQVAGQVGFLPAVPGEAPTVAGPSLREQTLQTLANVKSVLEAGGASWDDVMMVRVYLTDVAHFAEMNEIYDTYFEEQNLKDAPAARTTVYVGLPAGLLIEIDALAVLG
;
A
#
# COMPACT_ATOMS: atom_id res chain seq x y z
N MET A 1 16.17 12.05 22.99
CA MET A 1 16.48 12.29 21.58
C MET A 1 16.31 11.00 20.79
N SER A 2 15.48 11.02 19.79
CA SER A 2 15.27 9.81 18.98
C SER A 2 16.49 9.53 18.11
N ASP A 3 16.88 8.27 18.00
CA ASP A 3 17.94 7.83 17.12
C ASP A 3 17.37 7.69 15.70
N GLN A 4 17.63 8.69 14.85
CA GLN A 4 17.14 8.70 13.46
C GLN A 4 17.89 7.74 12.54
N THR A 5 19.00 7.15 13.01
CA THR A 5 19.69 6.11 12.25
C THR A 5 19.08 4.73 12.47
N ALA A 6 18.28 4.58 13.52
CA ALA A 6 17.63 3.31 13.81
C ALA A 6 16.45 3.06 12.88
N LYS A 7 16.36 1.84 12.40
CA LYS A 7 15.26 1.39 11.58
C LYS A 7 14.10 0.95 12.50
N THR A 8 12.92 1.52 12.31
CA THR A 8 11.76 1.29 13.16
C THR A 8 10.63 0.65 12.36
N ALA A 9 10.05 -0.42 12.89
CA ALA A 9 8.88 -1.05 12.28
C ALA A 9 7.66 -0.14 12.43
N VAL A 10 6.84 -0.09 11.39
CA VAL A 10 5.55 0.61 11.38
C VAL A 10 4.45 -0.43 11.46
N VAL A 11 3.60 -0.32 12.49
CA VAL A 11 2.56 -1.30 12.79
C VAL A 11 1.20 -0.61 12.78
N PRO A 12 0.48 -0.63 11.65
CA PRO A 12 -0.86 -0.02 11.60
C PRO A 12 -1.87 -0.88 12.37
N ALA A 13 -2.80 -0.21 13.07
CA ALA A 13 -3.79 -0.88 13.90
C ALA A 13 -4.75 -1.78 13.11
N THR A 14 -4.92 -1.50 11.82
CA THR A 14 -5.83 -2.24 10.94
C THR A 14 -5.24 -3.53 10.38
N HIS A 15 -3.95 -3.78 10.61
CA HIS A 15 -3.23 -4.91 10.02
C HIS A 15 -2.94 -6.00 11.06
N ALA A 16 -3.06 -7.26 10.64
CA ALA A 16 -2.54 -8.37 11.40
C ALA A 16 -1.00 -8.35 11.35
N ALA A 17 -0.35 -8.94 12.34
CA ALA A 17 1.09 -9.10 12.31
C ALA A 17 1.50 -9.90 11.07
N PRO A 18 2.61 -9.53 10.39
CA PRO A 18 3.07 -10.28 9.23
C PRO A 18 3.36 -11.74 9.58
N PRO A 19 3.07 -12.71 8.69
CA PRO A 19 3.27 -14.13 8.97
C PRO A 19 4.73 -14.58 8.83
N ALA A 20 5.65 -13.70 8.50
CA ALA A 20 7.08 -14.01 8.31
C ALA A 20 7.93 -12.84 8.83
N LYS A 21 9.24 -12.91 8.65
CA LYS A 21 10.16 -11.88 9.15
C LYS A 21 10.19 -10.67 8.20
N PHE A 22 9.10 -9.89 8.22
CA PHE A 22 9.06 -8.58 7.57
C PHE A 22 8.08 -7.67 8.33
N SER A 23 8.14 -6.40 8.05
CA SER A 23 7.25 -5.38 8.62
C SER A 23 6.33 -4.84 7.54
N HIS A 24 5.13 -4.38 7.89
CA HIS A 24 4.24 -3.72 6.93
C HIS A 24 4.83 -2.40 6.44
N GLY A 25 5.58 -1.73 7.27
CA GLY A 25 6.34 -0.57 6.90
C GLY A 25 7.59 -0.45 7.75
N VAL A 26 8.58 0.25 7.22
CA VAL A 26 9.85 0.50 7.94
C VAL A 26 10.21 1.95 7.73
N ARG A 27 10.49 2.63 8.84
CA ARG A 27 10.94 4.01 8.80
C ARG A 27 12.37 4.14 9.33
N LYS A 28 13.19 4.92 8.61
CA LYS A 28 14.53 5.30 9.03
C LYS A 28 14.75 6.75 8.63
N GLY A 29 14.95 7.62 9.63
CA GLY A 29 15.03 9.07 9.37
C GLY A 29 13.74 9.58 8.74
N ASN A 30 13.86 10.21 7.57
CA ASN A 30 12.71 10.72 6.82
C ASN A 30 12.24 9.78 5.70
N ILE A 31 12.77 8.57 5.62
CA ILE A 31 12.40 7.59 4.59
C ILE A 31 11.46 6.57 5.21
N LEU A 32 10.36 6.32 4.53
CA LEU A 32 9.38 5.31 4.91
C LEU A 32 9.13 4.38 3.71
N GLN A 33 9.45 3.10 3.87
CA GLN A 33 9.13 2.07 2.88
C GLN A 33 7.88 1.32 3.34
N VAL A 34 6.87 1.31 2.50
CA VAL A 34 5.65 0.51 2.70
C VAL A 34 5.84 -0.81 1.95
N ALA A 35 5.71 -1.92 2.66
CA ALA A 35 5.76 -3.25 2.04
C ALA A 35 4.54 -3.47 1.15
N GLY A 36 4.64 -4.42 0.23
CA GLY A 36 3.54 -4.77 -0.66
C GLY A 36 2.26 -5.04 0.12
N GLN A 37 1.20 -4.32 -0.23
CA GLN A 37 -0.13 -4.47 0.34
C GLN A 37 -1.05 -5.09 -0.68
N VAL A 38 -1.97 -5.93 -0.22
CA VAL A 38 -3.01 -6.52 -1.04
C VAL A 38 -4.37 -6.12 -0.47
N GLY A 39 -5.46 -6.50 -1.16
CA GLY A 39 -6.80 -6.06 -0.80
C GLY A 39 -7.43 -6.82 0.36
N PHE A 40 -6.68 -7.06 1.43
CA PHE A 40 -7.27 -7.63 2.64
C PHE A 40 -8.08 -6.58 3.41
N LEU A 41 -9.26 -6.98 3.86
CA LEU A 41 -10.08 -6.15 4.75
C LEU A 41 -9.35 -5.95 6.09
N PRO A 42 -9.72 -4.91 6.87
CA PRO A 42 -9.13 -4.71 8.19
C PRO A 42 -9.14 -5.98 9.02
N ALA A 43 -8.03 -6.24 9.72
CA ALA A 43 -7.85 -7.48 10.46
C ALA A 43 -8.84 -7.61 11.61
N VAL A 44 -9.38 -8.82 11.79
CA VAL A 44 -10.21 -9.18 12.93
C VAL A 44 -9.40 -10.18 13.76
N PRO A 45 -9.16 -9.89 15.05
CA PRO A 45 -8.35 -10.78 15.88
C PRO A 45 -8.88 -12.22 15.88
N GLY A 46 -7.99 -13.18 15.65
CA GLY A 46 -8.32 -14.60 15.63
C GLY A 46 -8.92 -15.10 14.32
N GLU A 47 -9.11 -14.25 13.33
CA GLU A 47 -9.65 -14.63 12.02
C GLU A 47 -8.58 -14.58 10.93
N ALA A 48 -8.73 -15.45 9.92
CA ALA A 48 -7.88 -15.44 8.75
C ALA A 48 -8.16 -14.18 7.91
N PRO A 49 -7.19 -13.69 7.13
CA PRO A 49 -7.40 -12.55 6.27
C PRO A 49 -8.52 -12.79 5.26
N THR A 50 -9.33 -11.77 5.02
CA THR A 50 -10.44 -11.81 4.05
C THR A 50 -10.17 -10.81 2.94
N VAL A 51 -10.24 -11.27 1.68
CA VAL A 51 -10.06 -10.42 0.50
C VAL A 51 -11.33 -9.58 0.28
N ALA A 52 -11.14 -8.29 -0.05
CA ALA A 52 -12.23 -7.37 -0.36
C ALA A 52 -12.84 -7.72 -1.71
N GLY A 53 -13.79 -8.64 -1.72
CA GLY A 53 -14.53 -9.03 -2.90
C GLY A 53 -13.70 -9.68 -4.01
N PRO A 54 -14.35 -10.19 -5.06
CA PRO A 54 -13.64 -10.77 -6.20
C PRO A 54 -13.23 -9.75 -7.27
N SER A 55 -13.80 -8.54 -7.28
CA SER A 55 -13.55 -7.58 -8.35
C SER A 55 -12.24 -6.84 -8.20
N LEU A 56 -11.66 -6.46 -9.33
CA LEU A 56 -10.46 -5.64 -9.37
C LEU A 56 -10.69 -4.31 -8.65
N ARG A 57 -11.86 -3.70 -8.83
CA ARG A 57 -12.21 -2.42 -8.20
C ARG A 57 -12.17 -2.52 -6.69
N GLU A 58 -12.85 -3.50 -6.12
CA GLU A 58 -12.88 -3.69 -4.66
C GLU A 58 -11.48 -3.93 -4.10
N GLN A 59 -10.72 -4.79 -4.77
CA GLN A 59 -9.36 -5.10 -4.31
C GLN A 59 -8.41 -3.90 -4.45
N THR A 60 -8.51 -3.15 -5.55
CA THR A 60 -7.65 -1.97 -5.77
C THR A 60 -7.91 -0.91 -4.71
N LEU A 61 -9.19 -0.59 -4.45
CA LEU A 61 -9.54 0.41 -3.44
C LEU A 61 -9.09 0.00 -2.04
N GLN A 62 -9.27 -1.27 -1.69
CA GLN A 62 -8.83 -1.76 -0.38
C GLN A 62 -7.32 -1.79 -0.27
N THR A 63 -6.62 -2.17 -1.33
CA THR A 63 -5.15 -2.16 -1.37
C THR A 63 -4.61 -0.75 -1.15
N LEU A 64 -5.19 0.25 -1.83
CA LEU A 64 -4.81 1.65 -1.64
C LEU A 64 -5.10 2.13 -0.21
N ALA A 65 -6.23 1.73 0.36
CA ALA A 65 -6.56 2.04 1.75
C ALA A 65 -5.53 1.41 2.71
N ASN A 66 -5.07 0.20 2.43
CA ASN A 66 -4.07 -0.47 3.25
C ASN A 66 -2.70 0.22 3.17
N VAL A 67 -2.29 0.65 1.97
CA VAL A 67 -1.08 1.45 1.81
C VAL A 67 -1.20 2.75 2.61
N LYS A 68 -2.34 3.43 2.52
CA LYS A 68 -2.58 4.67 3.26
C LYS A 68 -2.49 4.45 4.77
N SER A 69 -3.02 3.35 5.28
CA SER A 69 -2.94 3.02 6.71
C SER A 69 -1.49 2.88 7.18
N VAL A 70 -0.64 2.25 6.38
CA VAL A 70 0.78 2.10 6.72
C VAL A 70 1.49 3.47 6.65
N LEU A 71 1.19 4.28 5.63
CA LEU A 71 1.74 5.64 5.52
C LEU A 71 1.42 6.45 6.77
N GLU A 72 0.15 6.49 7.16
CA GLU A 72 -0.29 7.28 8.31
C GLU A 72 0.32 6.77 9.62
N ALA A 73 0.39 5.46 9.80
CA ALA A 73 1.04 4.87 10.97
C ALA A 73 2.53 5.23 11.03
N GLY A 74 3.17 5.45 9.90
CA GLY A 74 4.56 5.88 9.79
C GLY A 74 4.76 7.40 9.83
N GLY A 75 3.68 8.16 9.98
CA GLY A 75 3.75 9.63 10.05
C GLY A 75 3.75 10.32 8.69
N ALA A 76 3.40 9.61 7.63
CA ALA A 76 3.40 10.14 6.26
C ALA A 76 1.98 10.27 5.71
N SER A 77 1.87 10.93 4.57
CA SER A 77 0.63 11.02 3.79
C SER A 77 0.96 10.72 2.33
N TRP A 78 -0.08 10.68 1.49
CA TRP A 78 0.12 10.49 0.05
C TRP A 78 1.00 11.59 -0.57
N ASP A 79 1.00 12.81 -0.03
CA ASP A 79 1.86 13.90 -0.52
C ASP A 79 3.36 13.61 -0.34
N ASP A 80 3.70 12.73 0.59
CA ASP A 80 5.10 12.33 0.83
C ASP A 80 5.58 11.20 -0.08
N VAL A 81 4.67 10.58 -0.82
CA VAL A 81 4.99 9.39 -1.63
C VAL A 81 5.70 9.80 -2.91
N MET A 82 6.89 9.26 -3.10
CA MET A 82 7.72 9.50 -4.28
C MET A 82 7.50 8.45 -5.36
N MET A 83 7.27 7.20 -4.97
CA MET A 83 7.17 6.08 -5.89
C MET A 83 6.08 5.12 -5.45
N VAL A 84 5.24 4.70 -6.39
CA VAL A 84 4.25 3.64 -6.22
C VAL A 84 4.57 2.53 -7.21
N ARG A 85 4.62 1.29 -6.75
CA ARG A 85 4.75 0.13 -7.62
C ARG A 85 3.47 -0.69 -7.57
N VAL A 86 2.89 -0.93 -8.74
CA VAL A 86 1.65 -1.69 -8.89
C VAL A 86 1.97 -3.03 -9.56
N TYR A 87 1.53 -4.10 -8.94
CA TYR A 87 1.70 -5.47 -9.43
C TYR A 87 0.32 -6.02 -9.76
N LEU A 88 0.11 -6.37 -11.03
CA LEU A 88 -1.15 -6.92 -11.52
C LEU A 88 -0.93 -8.38 -11.96
N THR A 89 -1.96 -9.20 -11.82
CA THR A 89 -1.89 -10.61 -12.26
C THR A 89 -2.34 -10.81 -13.72
N ASP A 90 -2.97 -9.79 -14.33
CA ASP A 90 -3.54 -9.89 -15.66
C ASP A 90 -3.29 -8.58 -16.42
N VAL A 91 -2.66 -8.68 -17.59
CA VAL A 91 -2.39 -7.52 -18.45
C VAL A 91 -3.68 -6.81 -18.88
N ALA A 92 -4.79 -7.54 -18.97
CA ALA A 92 -6.09 -6.98 -19.33
C ALA A 92 -6.66 -6.03 -18.28
N HIS A 93 -6.14 -6.05 -17.05
CA HIS A 93 -6.60 -5.20 -15.96
C HIS A 93 -5.99 -3.79 -15.95
N PHE A 94 -5.05 -3.50 -16.84
CA PHE A 94 -4.30 -2.23 -16.82
C PHE A 94 -5.22 -1.01 -16.95
N ALA A 95 -6.12 -1.01 -17.94
CA ALA A 95 -6.99 0.14 -18.19
C ALA A 95 -7.95 0.40 -17.02
N GLU A 96 -8.60 -0.64 -16.52
CA GLU A 96 -9.52 -0.52 -15.39
C GLU A 96 -8.78 -0.07 -14.11
N MET A 97 -7.62 -0.65 -13.85
CA MET A 97 -6.80 -0.24 -12.71
C MET A 97 -6.43 1.25 -12.81
N ASN A 98 -6.04 1.73 -13.98
CA ASN A 98 -5.71 3.14 -14.18
C ASN A 98 -6.88 4.07 -13.87
N GLU A 99 -8.09 3.72 -14.30
CA GLU A 99 -9.28 4.54 -14.02
C GLU A 99 -9.55 4.61 -12.51
N ILE A 100 -9.46 3.48 -11.82
CA ILE A 100 -9.66 3.42 -10.37
C ILE A 100 -8.58 4.21 -9.64
N TYR A 101 -7.33 4.04 -10.04
CA TYR A 101 -6.17 4.72 -9.47
C TYR A 101 -6.29 6.24 -9.65
N ASP A 102 -6.58 6.69 -10.84
CA ASP A 102 -6.69 8.13 -11.14
C ASP A 102 -7.83 8.77 -10.35
N THR A 103 -9.01 8.15 -10.32
CA THR A 103 -10.16 8.65 -9.56
C THR A 103 -9.85 8.70 -8.06
N TYR A 104 -9.22 7.65 -7.54
CA TYR A 104 -8.83 7.61 -6.13
C TYR A 104 -7.92 8.78 -5.77
N PHE A 105 -6.89 9.04 -6.57
CA PHE A 105 -5.93 10.10 -6.26
C PHE A 105 -6.49 11.50 -6.53
N GLU A 106 -7.42 11.66 -7.45
CA GLU A 106 -8.15 12.94 -7.60
C GLU A 106 -8.89 13.28 -6.31
N GLU A 107 -9.48 12.29 -5.65
CA GLU A 107 -10.22 12.47 -4.40
C GLU A 107 -9.33 12.76 -3.19
N GLN A 108 -8.03 12.48 -3.27
CA GLN A 108 -7.10 12.72 -2.16
C GLN A 108 -6.67 14.19 -2.04
N ASN A 109 -6.94 15.01 -3.04
CA ASN A 109 -6.60 16.45 -3.04
C ASN A 109 -5.11 16.71 -2.73
N LEU A 110 -4.23 16.02 -3.46
CA LEU A 110 -2.79 16.17 -3.27
C LEU A 110 -2.34 17.58 -3.63
N LYS A 111 -1.40 18.12 -2.87
CA LYS A 111 -0.85 19.46 -3.07
C LYS A 111 0.28 19.47 -4.09
N ASP A 112 1.03 18.37 -4.13
CA ASP A 112 2.23 18.26 -4.94
C ASP A 112 1.98 17.35 -6.17
N ALA A 113 3.02 17.16 -6.97
CA ALA A 113 2.95 16.32 -8.16
C ALA A 113 2.54 14.88 -7.80
N PRO A 114 1.87 14.16 -8.73
CA PRO A 114 1.64 12.74 -8.54
C PRO A 114 2.95 11.98 -8.35
N ALA A 115 2.92 10.91 -7.56
CA ALA A 115 4.07 10.04 -7.39
C ALA A 115 4.49 9.39 -8.71
N ALA A 116 5.76 9.10 -8.87
CA ALA A 116 6.22 8.22 -9.94
C ALA A 116 5.56 6.85 -9.76
N ARG A 117 5.28 6.16 -10.87
CA ARG A 117 4.64 4.84 -10.80
C ARG A 117 5.28 3.88 -11.80
N THR A 118 5.45 2.64 -11.36
CA THR A 118 5.80 1.50 -12.22
C THR A 118 4.72 0.45 -12.08
N THR A 119 4.28 -0.12 -13.19
CA THR A 119 3.29 -1.20 -13.21
C THR A 119 3.93 -2.42 -13.87
N VAL A 120 3.85 -3.56 -13.19
CA VAL A 120 4.38 -4.85 -13.70
C VAL A 120 3.34 -5.94 -13.51
N TYR A 121 3.55 -7.07 -14.18
CA TYR A 121 2.64 -8.21 -14.13
C TYR A 121 3.35 -9.39 -13.48
N VAL A 122 2.67 -10.02 -12.52
CA VAL A 122 3.27 -11.02 -11.64
C VAL A 122 2.28 -12.12 -11.31
N GLY A 123 2.76 -13.19 -10.68
CA GLY A 123 1.90 -14.15 -10.00
C GLY A 123 1.70 -13.74 -8.56
N LEU A 124 0.47 -13.82 -8.08
CA LEU A 124 0.10 -13.61 -6.68
C LEU A 124 -0.62 -14.84 -6.15
N PRO A 125 -0.74 -15.01 -4.83
CA PRO A 125 -1.56 -16.08 -4.27
C PRO A 125 -2.99 -16.05 -4.81
N ALA A 126 -3.63 -17.21 -4.84
CA ALA A 126 -4.96 -17.38 -5.44
C ALA A 126 -5.97 -16.37 -4.89
N GLY A 127 -6.76 -15.77 -5.79
CA GLY A 127 -7.78 -14.79 -5.44
C GLY A 127 -7.29 -13.36 -5.38
N LEU A 128 -5.99 -13.12 -5.35
CA LEU A 128 -5.44 -11.77 -5.33
C LEU A 128 -5.16 -11.31 -6.75
N LEU A 129 -5.64 -10.11 -7.10
CA LEU A 129 -5.52 -9.54 -8.45
C LEU A 129 -4.50 -8.41 -8.52
N ILE A 130 -4.17 -7.81 -7.39
CA ILE A 130 -3.32 -6.61 -7.34
C ILE A 130 -2.55 -6.54 -6.03
N GLU A 131 -1.34 -6.00 -6.10
CA GLU A 131 -0.51 -5.65 -4.95
C GLU A 131 0.10 -4.29 -5.22
N ILE A 132 0.28 -3.49 -4.18
CA ILE A 132 0.90 -2.16 -4.30
C ILE A 132 1.88 -1.95 -3.15
N ASP A 133 3.07 -1.44 -3.46
CA ASP A 133 4.00 -0.92 -2.47
C ASP A 133 4.29 0.56 -2.73
N ALA A 134 4.91 1.23 -1.78
CA ALA A 134 5.19 2.65 -1.91
C ALA A 134 6.43 3.06 -1.12
N LEU A 135 7.11 4.09 -1.63
CA LEU A 135 8.22 4.74 -0.93
C LEU A 135 7.85 6.19 -0.68
N ALA A 136 7.90 6.60 0.59
CA ALA A 136 7.65 7.97 1.00
C ALA A 136 8.90 8.61 1.58
N VAL A 137 9.05 9.91 1.35
CA VAL A 137 10.11 10.73 1.94
C VAL A 137 9.44 11.90 2.63
N LEU A 138 9.58 11.95 3.96
CA LEU A 138 8.95 12.98 4.77
C LEU A 138 9.78 14.26 4.71
N GLY A 139 9.08 15.38 4.63
CA GLY A 139 9.71 16.69 4.57
C GLY A 139 10.19 17.27 5.88
#